data_69524bda7944f01c577535119b40030f
#
_entry.id   69524bda7944f01c577535119b40030f
#
_cell.length_a   1.000
_cell.length_b   1.000
_cell.length_c   1.000
_cell.angle_alpha   90.00
_cell.angle_beta   90.00
_cell.angle_gamma   90.00
#
_symmetry.space_group_name_H-M   'P 1'
#
loop_
_entity.id
_entity.type
_entity.pdbx_description
1 polymer ?
#
loop_
_entity_poly.entity_id
_entity_poly.type
_entity_poly.pdbx_seq_one_letter_code
_entity_poly.pdbx_strand_id
1 'polypeptide(L)'
;VVRTALILVAALLSTRLSAQTAVKLSLDSRLEGPAAPFLVGLDKGYYRAENLDVTIDPGANALEPITRVAAGAYDLGFADINALIRHRDQNPNGAAKAVFMVYNRAPYAVIARKSRGIATPKDLEGKKLGAPATDPAFAVWKIFAQASGIEASKVAIENVGFPVREPMLAAGQLDAITGLSFSSFVNLKDRGVPADDILVLRMADHGLDLYGNAIIVNAKFAAEKPDAVRAFLRAFLKGLKETLRDPSHAVDSVVRRNDLTKKDVELERLRIALRENIVTPEAREHGLGGFDAARLERSIDELGLSYEFKAKPKAAEVFDPSFLPEEAERRLR
;
A
#
# COMPACT_ATOMS: atom_id res chain seq x y z
N VAL A 1 -31.02 -61.04 -43.94
CA VAL A 1 -30.20 -60.72 -42.79
C VAL A 1 -29.54 -59.36 -43.03
N VAL A 2 -30.20 -58.29 -42.52
CA VAL A 2 -29.62 -56.89 -42.60
C VAL A 2 -28.95 -56.60 -41.28
N ARG A 3 -27.65 -56.39 -41.33
CA ARG A 3 -26.86 -55.90 -40.17
C ARG A 3 -26.85 -54.35 -40.13
N THR A 4 -27.60 -53.80 -39.21
CA THR A 4 -27.59 -52.36 -38.93
C THR A 4 -26.38 -52.05 -38.07
N ALA A 5 -25.41 -51.34 -38.61
CA ALA A 5 -24.25 -50.81 -37.85
C ALA A 5 -24.66 -49.52 -37.15
N LEU A 6 -24.72 -49.53 -35.84
CA LEU A 6 -24.89 -48.34 -34.98
C LEU A 6 -23.55 -47.62 -34.86
N ILE A 7 -23.40 -46.47 -35.51
CA ILE A 7 -22.25 -45.59 -35.34
C ILE A 7 -22.51 -44.72 -34.11
N LEU A 8 -21.83 -45.01 -33.01
CA LEU A 8 -21.81 -44.19 -31.80
C LEU A 8 -20.86 -43.03 -32.03
N VAL A 9 -21.38 -41.86 -32.35
CA VAL A 9 -20.60 -40.61 -32.39
C VAL A 9 -20.45 -40.14 -30.94
N ALA A 10 -19.35 -40.50 -30.31
CA ALA A 10 -18.90 -39.91 -29.04
C ALA A 10 -18.42 -38.47 -29.29
N ALA A 11 -19.28 -37.49 -29.06
CA ALA A 11 -18.90 -36.10 -29.02
C ALA A 11 -17.97 -35.89 -27.82
N LEU A 12 -16.66 -35.92 -28.06
CA LEU A 12 -15.64 -35.49 -27.14
C LEU A 12 -15.80 -33.97 -26.93
N LEU A 13 -16.60 -33.57 -25.96
CA LEU A 13 -16.56 -32.25 -25.37
C LEU A 13 -15.16 -32.09 -24.72
N SER A 14 -14.18 -31.68 -25.53
CA SER A 14 -12.89 -31.21 -25.03
C SER A 14 -13.16 -29.91 -24.27
N THR A 15 -13.48 -30.01 -22.98
CA THR A 15 -13.36 -28.89 -22.09
C THR A 15 -11.88 -28.48 -22.11
N ARG A 16 -11.56 -27.47 -22.92
CA ARG A 16 -10.27 -26.81 -22.82
C ARG A 16 -10.19 -26.25 -21.41
N LEU A 17 -9.54 -26.98 -20.51
CA LEU A 17 -9.09 -26.44 -19.24
C LEU A 17 -8.12 -25.33 -19.62
N SER A 18 -8.61 -24.10 -19.72
CA SER A 18 -7.74 -22.95 -19.97
C SER A 18 -6.77 -22.90 -18.79
N ALA A 19 -5.46 -23.04 -19.08
CA ALA A 19 -4.46 -22.90 -18.04
C ALA A 19 -4.64 -21.53 -17.38
N GLN A 20 -4.63 -21.52 -16.03
CA GLN A 20 -4.73 -20.27 -15.28
C GLN A 20 -3.62 -19.32 -15.69
N THR A 21 -3.95 -18.03 -15.77
CA THR A 21 -2.93 -17.00 -16.03
C THR A 21 -2.10 -16.81 -14.77
N ALA A 22 -0.80 -17.12 -14.85
CA ALA A 22 0.13 -16.83 -13.77
C ALA A 22 0.27 -15.32 -13.58
N VAL A 23 0.24 -14.86 -12.33
CA VAL A 23 0.37 -13.45 -11.93
C VAL A 23 1.25 -13.36 -10.70
N LYS A 24 2.33 -12.56 -10.75
CA LYS A 24 3.23 -12.31 -9.64
C LYS A 24 3.00 -10.93 -9.05
N LEU A 25 2.69 -10.87 -7.76
CA LEU A 25 2.53 -9.63 -6.99
C LEU A 25 3.68 -9.45 -6.01
N SER A 26 4.36 -8.30 -6.04
CA SER A 26 5.32 -7.86 -5.02
C SER A 26 4.67 -6.91 -4.03
N LEU A 27 4.76 -7.19 -2.73
CA LEU A 27 4.40 -6.25 -1.67
C LEU A 27 5.57 -5.31 -1.34
N ASP A 28 5.27 -4.22 -0.65
CA ASP A 28 6.23 -3.20 -0.18
C ASP A 28 6.87 -3.54 1.16
N SER A 29 6.34 -4.54 1.85
CA SER A 29 6.73 -4.89 3.21
C SER A 29 6.59 -6.40 3.46
N ARG A 30 6.97 -6.80 4.67
CA ARG A 30 6.73 -8.17 5.16
C ARG A 30 5.23 -8.45 5.24
N LEU A 31 4.88 -9.73 5.39
CA LEU A 31 3.50 -10.14 5.60
C LEU A 31 3.05 -9.71 7.02
N GLU A 32 2.39 -8.56 7.07
CA GLU A 32 1.80 -7.93 8.24
C GLU A 32 0.29 -7.71 8.02
N GLY A 33 -0.43 -7.26 9.04
CA GLY A 33 -1.89 -7.07 8.98
C GLY A 33 -2.42 -6.43 7.71
N PRO A 34 -1.83 -5.33 7.20
CA PRO A 34 -2.28 -4.68 5.95
C PRO A 34 -2.18 -5.53 4.68
N ALA A 35 -1.43 -6.64 4.70
CA ALA A 35 -1.41 -7.60 3.60
C ALA A 35 -2.66 -8.52 3.56
N ALA A 36 -3.47 -8.53 4.62
CA ALA A 36 -4.62 -9.42 4.75
C ALA A 36 -5.58 -9.39 3.55
N PRO A 37 -5.95 -8.25 2.94
CA PRO A 37 -6.85 -8.23 1.78
C PRO A 37 -6.36 -9.08 0.60
N PHE A 38 -5.05 -9.06 0.33
CA PHE A 38 -4.43 -9.85 -0.72
C PHE A 38 -4.45 -11.34 -0.39
N LEU A 39 -4.10 -11.68 0.85
CA LEU A 39 -4.00 -13.07 1.32
C LEU A 39 -5.37 -13.72 1.49
N VAL A 40 -6.40 -12.99 1.90
CA VAL A 40 -7.80 -13.44 1.93
C VAL A 40 -8.26 -13.81 0.53
N GLY A 41 -7.95 -13.00 -0.48
CA GLY A 41 -8.24 -13.31 -1.88
C GLY A 41 -7.62 -14.62 -2.34
N LEU A 42 -6.38 -14.90 -1.88
CA LEU A 42 -5.67 -16.14 -2.17
C LEU A 42 -6.31 -17.34 -1.45
N ASP A 43 -6.52 -17.24 -0.12
CA ASP A 43 -7.05 -18.32 0.72
C ASP A 43 -8.49 -18.70 0.38
N LYS A 44 -9.31 -17.71 0.04
CA LYS A 44 -10.71 -17.91 -0.39
C LYS A 44 -10.83 -18.36 -1.85
N GLY A 45 -9.71 -18.43 -2.57
CA GLY A 45 -9.68 -18.85 -3.98
C GLY A 45 -10.30 -17.82 -4.94
N TYR A 46 -10.41 -16.55 -4.55
CA TYR A 46 -11.01 -15.52 -5.42
C TYR A 46 -10.21 -15.30 -6.69
N TYR A 47 -8.86 -15.35 -6.62
CA TYR A 47 -8.02 -15.28 -7.81
C TYR A 47 -8.22 -16.50 -8.72
N ARG A 48 -8.31 -17.70 -8.15
CA ARG A 48 -8.58 -18.94 -8.92
C ARG A 48 -9.94 -18.91 -9.61
N ALA A 49 -10.95 -18.35 -8.94
CA ALA A 49 -12.29 -18.17 -9.52
C ALA A 49 -12.29 -17.21 -10.72
N GLU A 50 -11.32 -16.32 -10.80
CA GLU A 50 -11.08 -15.41 -11.93
C GLU A 50 -10.05 -16.00 -12.93
N ASN A 51 -9.78 -17.32 -12.86
CA ASN A 51 -8.81 -18.03 -13.70
C ASN A 51 -7.37 -17.52 -13.60
N LEU A 52 -6.95 -17.06 -12.40
CA LEU A 52 -5.61 -16.58 -12.09
C LEU A 52 -4.89 -17.54 -11.12
N ASP A 53 -3.61 -17.78 -11.38
CA ASP A 53 -2.66 -18.41 -10.45
C ASP A 53 -1.75 -17.31 -9.89
N VAL A 54 -2.07 -16.83 -8.68
CA VAL A 54 -1.42 -15.67 -8.08
C VAL A 54 -0.37 -16.08 -7.05
N THR A 55 0.85 -15.58 -7.24
CA THR A 55 1.93 -15.63 -6.24
C THR A 55 2.10 -14.25 -5.62
N ILE A 56 2.21 -14.19 -4.29
CA ILE A 56 2.37 -12.96 -3.52
C ILE A 56 3.66 -13.05 -2.72
N ASP A 57 4.61 -12.18 -3.02
CA ASP A 57 5.90 -12.14 -2.36
C ASP A 57 6.05 -10.86 -1.52
N PRO A 58 6.62 -10.97 -0.32
CA PRO A 58 6.93 -9.81 0.51
C PRO A 58 8.01 -8.95 -0.12
N GLY A 59 8.07 -7.69 0.29
CA GLY A 59 9.11 -6.73 -0.03
C GLY A 59 9.85 -6.24 1.21
N ALA A 60 10.92 -5.49 1.01
CA ALA A 60 11.73 -4.92 2.06
C ALA A 60 11.49 -3.42 2.29
N ASN A 61 10.96 -2.71 1.29
CA ASN A 61 10.73 -1.25 1.35
C ASN A 61 9.80 -0.79 0.20
N ALA A 62 9.36 0.48 0.27
CA ALA A 62 8.40 1.07 -0.67
C ALA A 62 8.87 1.16 -2.13
N LEU A 63 10.18 1.14 -2.41
CA LEU A 63 10.73 1.23 -3.78
C LEU A 63 10.83 -0.14 -4.47
N GLU A 64 10.96 -1.20 -3.69
CA GLU A 64 11.21 -2.54 -4.23
C GLU A 64 10.11 -3.03 -5.18
N PRO A 65 8.80 -2.95 -4.85
CA PRO A 65 7.76 -3.38 -5.79
C PRO A 65 7.75 -2.52 -7.07
N ILE A 66 8.08 -1.23 -6.98
CA ILE A 66 8.16 -0.36 -8.16
C ILE A 66 9.27 -0.83 -9.11
N THR A 67 10.47 -1.08 -8.58
CA THR A 67 11.61 -1.53 -9.39
C THR A 67 11.39 -2.92 -9.96
N ARG A 68 10.81 -3.85 -9.20
CA ARG A 68 10.48 -5.20 -9.63
C ARG A 68 9.44 -5.21 -10.77
N VAL A 69 8.39 -4.40 -10.64
CA VAL A 69 7.33 -4.26 -11.66
C VAL A 69 7.88 -3.54 -12.89
N ALA A 70 8.62 -2.46 -12.73
CA ALA A 70 9.21 -1.73 -13.86
C ALA A 70 10.19 -2.59 -14.67
N ALA A 71 10.94 -3.48 -14.01
CA ALA A 71 11.84 -4.43 -14.65
C ALA A 71 11.12 -5.64 -15.29
N GLY A 72 9.81 -5.82 -15.07
CA GLY A 72 9.03 -6.97 -15.55
C GLY A 72 9.31 -8.28 -14.80
N ALA A 73 9.98 -8.22 -13.64
CA ALA A 73 10.17 -9.39 -12.78
C ALA A 73 8.86 -9.77 -12.04
N TYR A 74 7.99 -8.80 -11.84
CA TYR A 74 6.63 -8.94 -11.30
C TYR A 74 5.64 -8.24 -12.21
N ASP A 75 4.43 -8.82 -12.30
CA ASP A 75 3.34 -8.29 -13.12
C ASP A 75 2.63 -7.14 -12.41
N LEU A 76 2.45 -7.28 -11.11
CA LEU A 76 1.77 -6.33 -10.22
C LEU A 76 2.64 -6.03 -8.99
N GLY A 77 2.38 -4.89 -8.36
CA GLY A 77 2.99 -4.51 -7.10
C GLY A 77 2.00 -3.76 -6.21
N PHE A 78 2.22 -3.83 -4.91
CA PHE A 78 1.59 -2.93 -3.94
C PHE A 78 2.65 -1.92 -3.51
N ALA A 79 2.47 -0.66 -3.89
CA ALA A 79 3.52 0.34 -3.80
C ALA A 79 2.99 1.72 -3.45
N ASP A 80 3.82 2.52 -2.80
CA ASP A 80 3.56 3.93 -2.52
C ASP A 80 3.48 4.74 -3.82
N ILE A 81 2.35 5.45 -4.03
CA ILE A 81 2.14 6.21 -5.27
C ILE A 81 3.07 7.42 -5.38
N ASN A 82 3.49 8.02 -4.27
CA ASN A 82 4.39 9.17 -4.27
C ASN A 82 5.82 8.75 -4.65
N ALA A 83 6.22 7.53 -4.27
CA ALA A 83 7.45 6.92 -4.76
C ALA A 83 7.35 6.57 -6.26
N LEU A 84 6.19 6.10 -6.73
CA LEU A 84 5.95 5.85 -8.16
C LEU A 84 6.02 7.15 -8.98
N ILE A 85 5.45 8.26 -8.50
CA ILE A 85 5.53 9.57 -9.14
C ILE A 85 7.00 9.98 -9.35
N ARG A 86 7.82 9.88 -8.31
CA ARG A 86 9.28 10.20 -8.41
C ARG A 86 10.02 9.23 -9.33
N HIS A 87 9.66 7.94 -9.29
CA HIS A 87 10.26 6.95 -10.19
C HIS A 87 9.94 7.26 -11.66
N ARG A 88 8.71 7.70 -11.96
CA ARG A 88 8.30 8.08 -13.32
C ARG A 88 8.98 9.35 -13.80
N ASP A 89 9.20 10.33 -12.95
CA ASP A 89 9.98 11.52 -13.29
C ASP A 89 11.40 11.17 -13.74
N GLN A 90 12.03 10.22 -13.03
CA GLN A 90 13.37 9.72 -13.38
C GLN A 90 13.37 8.81 -14.61
N ASN A 91 12.23 8.17 -14.91
CA ASN A 91 12.03 7.19 -15.99
C ASN A 91 10.73 7.51 -16.74
N PRO A 92 10.67 8.58 -17.58
CA PRO A 92 9.44 9.02 -18.23
C PRO A 92 8.77 7.94 -19.09
N ASN A 93 9.56 7.04 -19.68
CA ASN A 93 9.08 5.87 -20.42
C ASN A 93 8.85 4.65 -19.53
N GLY A 94 8.85 4.83 -18.21
CA GLY A 94 8.77 3.76 -17.22
C GLY A 94 7.55 2.87 -17.38
N ALA A 95 7.79 1.58 -17.16
CA ALA A 95 6.84 0.51 -17.46
C ALA A 95 5.79 0.23 -16.36
N ALA A 96 5.63 1.12 -15.36
CA ALA A 96 4.70 0.91 -14.25
C ALA A 96 3.66 2.04 -14.13
N LYS A 97 2.38 1.67 -13.90
CA LYS A 97 1.27 2.58 -13.60
C LYS A 97 0.45 2.06 -12.43
N ALA A 98 -0.14 2.95 -11.64
CA ALA A 98 -1.13 2.60 -10.64
C ALA A 98 -2.48 2.30 -11.33
N VAL A 99 -3.23 1.32 -10.79
CA VAL A 99 -4.52 0.88 -11.35
C VAL A 99 -5.62 0.72 -10.28
N PHE A 100 -5.25 0.80 -8.98
CA PHE A 100 -6.20 0.74 -7.87
C PHE A 100 -5.60 1.44 -6.65
N MET A 101 -6.25 2.50 -6.15
CA MET A 101 -5.81 3.22 -4.97
C MET A 101 -6.26 2.48 -3.71
N VAL A 102 -5.33 1.83 -3.00
CA VAL A 102 -5.66 1.08 -1.78
C VAL A 102 -5.68 2.00 -0.56
N TYR A 103 -4.60 2.78 -0.35
CA TYR A 103 -4.57 3.78 0.71
C TYR A 103 -4.98 5.13 0.14
N ASN A 104 -6.27 5.43 0.29
CA ASN A 104 -6.84 6.70 -0.13
C ASN A 104 -6.28 7.90 0.69
N ARG A 105 -5.70 7.63 1.85
CA ARG A 105 -4.91 8.59 2.64
C ARG A 105 -3.55 7.98 2.97
N ALA A 106 -2.47 8.72 2.75
CA ALA A 106 -1.13 8.28 3.09
C ALA A 106 -0.98 8.05 4.60
N PRO A 107 -0.36 6.95 5.04
CA PRO A 107 -0.16 6.64 6.45
C PRO A 107 1.06 7.36 7.06
N TYR A 108 1.56 8.40 6.44
CA TYR A 108 2.77 9.08 6.88
C TYR A 108 2.57 9.79 8.21
N ALA A 109 3.51 9.61 9.10
CA ALA A 109 3.48 10.24 10.42
C ALA A 109 4.87 10.53 10.96
N VAL A 110 4.93 11.48 11.88
CA VAL A 110 6.00 11.56 12.88
C VAL A 110 5.47 10.93 14.15
N ILE A 111 6.21 9.98 14.69
CA ILE A 111 5.88 9.29 15.93
C ILE A 111 6.85 9.72 16.99
N ALA A 112 6.34 10.16 18.13
CA ALA A 112 7.14 10.66 19.25
C ALA A 112 6.63 10.10 20.59
N ARG A 113 7.35 10.38 21.65
CA ARG A 113 6.90 10.11 23.02
C ARG A 113 6.56 11.42 23.73
N LYS A 114 5.35 11.49 24.31
CA LYS A 114 4.90 12.68 25.07
C LYS A 114 5.80 12.95 26.27
N SER A 115 6.32 11.89 26.89
CA SER A 115 7.30 11.98 27.98
C SER A 115 8.63 12.66 27.58
N ARG A 116 8.86 12.84 26.26
CA ARG A 116 10.01 13.60 25.72
C ARG A 116 9.70 15.08 25.49
N GLY A 117 8.56 15.56 25.99
CA GLY A 117 8.13 16.96 25.86
C GLY A 117 7.68 17.34 24.44
N ILE A 118 7.07 16.38 23.72
CA ILE A 118 6.49 16.59 22.39
C ILE A 118 5.00 16.37 22.49
N ALA A 119 4.21 17.41 22.19
CA ALA A 119 2.75 17.38 22.15
C ALA A 119 2.21 17.88 20.81
N THR A 120 2.95 18.73 20.12
CA THR A 120 2.59 19.33 18.83
C THR A 120 3.75 19.16 17.83
N PRO A 121 3.51 19.35 16.53
CA PRO A 121 4.59 19.34 15.54
C PRO A 121 5.73 20.34 15.85
N LYS A 122 5.39 21.51 16.37
CA LYS A 122 6.35 22.57 16.69
C LYS A 122 7.37 22.16 17.76
N ASP A 123 7.00 21.25 18.65
CA ASP A 123 7.88 20.76 19.72
C ASP A 123 9.01 19.86 19.19
N LEU A 124 9.03 19.56 17.89
CA LEU A 124 10.13 18.85 17.24
C LEU A 124 11.39 19.73 17.08
N GLU A 125 11.27 21.06 17.16
CA GLU A 125 12.42 21.94 17.14
C GLU A 125 13.34 21.68 18.35
N GLY A 126 14.65 21.55 18.09
CA GLY A 126 15.65 21.17 19.08
C GLY A 126 15.68 19.66 19.40
N LYS A 127 14.86 18.84 18.73
CA LYS A 127 14.77 17.40 18.95
C LYS A 127 15.51 16.58 17.88
N LYS A 128 15.78 15.31 18.22
CA LYS A 128 16.37 14.32 17.31
C LYS A 128 15.29 13.51 16.64
N LEU A 129 15.20 13.63 15.31
CA LEU A 129 14.28 12.88 14.47
C LEU A 129 15.03 11.76 13.74
N GLY A 130 14.75 10.51 14.11
CA GLY A 130 15.28 9.34 13.40
C GLY A 130 14.49 9.03 12.15
N ALA A 131 15.17 8.94 11.01
CA ALA A 131 14.53 8.69 9.72
C ALA A 131 15.38 7.77 8.83
N PRO A 132 14.84 6.65 8.33
CA PRO A 132 15.50 5.89 7.28
C PRO A 132 15.52 6.70 5.97
N ALA A 133 16.63 6.66 5.25
CA ALA A 133 16.80 7.45 4.02
C ALA A 133 15.76 7.14 2.92
N THR A 134 15.22 5.91 2.92
CA THR A 134 14.21 5.44 1.95
C THR A 134 12.79 5.41 2.53
N ASP A 135 12.56 6.00 3.72
CA ASP A 135 11.24 6.09 4.33
C ASP A 135 10.35 7.07 3.53
N PRO A 136 9.19 6.66 3.03
CA PRO A 136 8.29 7.54 2.30
C PRO A 136 7.79 8.72 3.15
N ALA A 137 7.61 8.54 4.46
CA ALA A 137 7.27 9.64 5.36
C ALA A 137 8.41 10.67 5.49
N PHE A 138 9.66 10.21 5.50
CA PHE A 138 10.83 11.12 5.50
C PHE A 138 10.96 11.87 4.17
N ALA A 139 10.61 11.23 3.07
CA ALA A 139 10.68 11.89 1.75
C ALA A 139 9.81 13.14 1.65
N VAL A 140 8.75 13.25 2.45
CA VAL A 140 7.85 14.41 2.52
C VAL A 140 8.03 15.25 3.80
N TRP A 141 9.09 14.98 4.57
CA TRP A 141 9.38 15.70 5.81
C TRP A 141 9.42 17.21 5.66
N LYS A 142 10.06 17.71 4.58
CA LYS A 142 10.17 19.17 4.34
C LYS A 142 8.81 19.81 4.15
N ILE A 143 7.90 19.14 3.44
CA ILE A 143 6.54 19.61 3.21
C ILE A 143 5.77 19.66 4.54
N PHE A 144 5.86 18.57 5.33
CA PHE A 144 5.25 18.50 6.65
C PHE A 144 5.78 19.58 7.59
N ALA A 145 7.10 19.79 7.62
CA ALA A 145 7.71 20.83 8.44
C ALA A 145 7.19 22.22 8.06
N GLN A 146 7.12 22.52 6.76
CA GLN A 146 6.59 23.78 6.26
C GLN A 146 5.10 23.96 6.62
N ALA A 147 4.27 22.96 6.34
CA ALA A 147 2.83 23.00 6.63
C ALA A 147 2.53 23.12 8.14
N SER A 148 3.39 22.57 8.98
CA SER A 148 3.26 22.61 10.44
C SER A 148 3.99 23.79 11.10
N GLY A 149 4.60 24.69 10.34
CA GLY A 149 5.35 25.84 10.84
C GLY A 149 6.62 25.46 11.61
N ILE A 150 7.20 24.28 11.33
CA ILE A 150 8.46 23.82 11.93
C ILE A 150 9.63 24.45 11.17
N GLU A 151 10.57 25.02 11.87
CA GLU A 151 11.85 25.40 11.27
C GLU A 151 12.73 24.14 11.14
N ALA A 152 12.71 23.52 9.94
CA ALA A 152 13.32 22.21 9.71
C ALA A 152 14.83 22.17 10.07
N SER A 153 15.54 23.31 9.95
CA SER A 153 16.95 23.43 10.33
C SER A 153 17.22 23.26 11.83
N LYS A 154 16.19 23.43 12.66
CA LYS A 154 16.28 23.22 14.13
C LYS A 154 16.02 21.77 14.54
N VAL A 155 15.66 20.89 13.62
CA VAL A 155 15.43 19.46 13.90
C VAL A 155 16.67 18.67 13.49
N ALA A 156 17.27 17.96 14.44
CA ALA A 156 18.44 17.12 14.18
C ALA A 156 18.00 15.81 13.52
N ILE A 157 18.26 15.66 12.22
CA ILE A 157 17.92 14.43 11.49
C ILE A 157 19.02 13.39 11.69
N GLU A 158 18.66 12.23 12.24
CA GLU A 158 19.54 11.07 12.35
C GLU A 158 19.13 10.00 11.34
N ASN A 159 20.04 9.62 10.42
CA ASN A 159 19.80 8.53 9.50
C ASN A 159 19.93 7.20 10.25
N VAL A 160 18.82 6.48 10.37
CA VAL A 160 18.72 5.19 11.08
C VAL A 160 18.10 4.12 10.16
N GLY A 161 18.45 2.86 10.40
CA GLY A 161 17.83 1.76 9.66
C GLY A 161 16.42 1.44 10.17
N PHE A 162 15.54 0.91 9.29
CA PHE A 162 14.18 0.48 9.67
C PHE A 162 14.14 -0.45 10.91
N PRO A 163 15.04 -1.45 11.06
CA PRO A 163 14.95 -2.39 12.20
C PRO A 163 15.25 -1.76 13.56
N VAL A 164 16.00 -0.65 13.61
CA VAL A 164 16.46 -0.02 14.85
C VAL A 164 15.69 1.24 15.22
N ARG A 165 14.91 1.80 14.32
CA ARG A 165 14.17 3.06 14.46
C ARG A 165 13.28 3.08 15.71
N GLU A 166 12.32 2.15 15.79
CA GLU A 166 11.44 2.04 16.97
C GLU A 166 12.18 1.64 18.25
N PRO A 167 13.12 0.68 18.24
CA PRO A 167 13.99 0.42 19.42
C PRO A 167 14.70 1.66 19.96
N MET A 168 15.27 2.49 19.10
CA MET A 168 15.98 3.71 19.51
C MET A 168 15.03 4.74 20.13
N LEU A 169 13.82 4.91 19.55
CA LEU A 169 12.80 5.77 20.15
C LEU A 169 12.31 5.22 21.51
N ALA A 170 12.06 3.93 21.61
CA ALA A 170 11.66 3.29 22.86
C ALA A 170 12.70 3.45 23.95
N ALA A 171 13.99 3.32 23.61
CA ALA A 171 15.13 3.52 24.53
C ALA A 171 15.44 5.01 24.82
N GLY A 172 14.77 5.96 24.17
CA GLY A 172 15.01 7.40 24.36
C GLY A 172 16.30 7.93 23.73
N GLN A 173 16.90 7.19 22.80
CA GLN A 173 18.05 7.61 22.00
C GLN A 173 17.62 8.60 20.89
N LEU A 174 16.37 8.52 20.46
CA LEU A 174 15.68 9.46 19.57
C LEU A 174 14.51 10.09 20.33
N ASP A 175 14.12 11.30 19.94
CA ASP A 175 12.94 11.98 20.50
C ASP A 175 11.69 11.71 19.66
N ALA A 176 11.88 11.56 18.35
CA ALA A 176 10.83 11.24 17.38
C ALA A 176 11.41 10.40 16.24
N ILE A 177 10.52 9.78 15.46
CA ILE A 177 10.85 9.04 14.24
C ILE A 177 9.86 9.37 13.14
N THR A 178 10.26 9.30 11.86
CA THR A 178 9.31 9.21 10.75
C THR A 178 8.84 7.76 10.58
N GLY A 179 7.66 7.56 10.03
CA GLY A 179 7.15 6.21 9.76
C GLY A 179 5.69 6.18 9.31
N LEU A 180 5.13 4.98 9.31
CA LEU A 180 3.72 4.76 9.02
C LEU A 180 2.93 4.72 10.34
N SER A 181 1.84 5.46 10.42
CA SER A 181 1.03 5.64 11.64
C SER A 181 0.67 4.31 12.31
N PHE A 182 0.17 3.35 11.52
CA PHE A 182 -0.24 2.04 12.03
C PHE A 182 0.94 1.12 12.40
N SER A 183 2.08 1.21 11.70
CA SER A 183 3.22 0.32 11.97
C SER A 183 4.00 0.75 13.19
N SER A 184 4.48 2.00 13.23
CA SER A 184 5.35 2.46 14.32
C SER A 184 4.61 2.55 15.66
N PHE A 185 3.32 2.94 15.66
CA PHE A 185 2.50 2.92 16.87
C PHE A 185 2.43 1.51 17.49
N VAL A 186 2.05 0.52 16.66
CA VAL A 186 1.87 -0.86 17.13
C VAL A 186 3.21 -1.47 17.53
N ASN A 187 4.28 -1.21 16.77
CA ASN A 187 5.62 -1.70 17.09
C ASN A 187 6.16 -1.16 18.42
N LEU A 188 5.92 0.12 18.73
CA LEU A 188 6.31 0.72 20.00
C LEU A 188 5.53 0.14 21.17
N LYS A 189 4.21 -0.01 21.00
CA LYS A 189 3.34 -0.63 22.00
C LYS A 189 3.74 -2.08 22.29
N ASP A 190 4.03 -2.89 21.27
CA ASP A 190 4.51 -4.27 21.44
C ASP A 190 5.89 -4.34 22.14
N ARG A 191 6.66 -3.27 22.10
CA ARG A 191 7.94 -3.10 22.84
C ARG A 191 7.75 -2.58 24.26
N GLY A 192 6.52 -2.42 24.73
CA GLY A 192 6.20 -2.00 26.09
C GLY A 192 6.18 -0.49 26.29
N VAL A 193 6.21 0.32 25.23
CA VAL A 193 5.96 1.77 25.38
C VAL A 193 4.47 1.97 25.67
N PRO A 194 4.08 2.66 26.77
CA PRO A 194 2.69 2.91 27.09
C PRO A 194 1.97 3.62 25.94
N ALA A 195 0.78 3.14 25.56
CA ALA A 195 0.03 3.68 24.43
C ALA A 195 -0.31 5.17 24.59
N ASP A 196 -0.55 5.61 25.80
CA ASP A 196 -0.83 7.02 26.15
C ASP A 196 0.40 7.92 26.08
N ASP A 197 1.64 7.35 26.14
CA ASP A 197 2.90 8.07 25.90
C ASP A 197 3.24 8.19 24.41
N ILE A 198 2.65 7.35 23.54
CA ILE A 198 2.92 7.41 22.11
C ILE A 198 2.09 8.51 21.47
N LEU A 199 2.76 9.49 20.87
CA LEU A 199 2.15 10.53 20.05
C LEU A 199 2.32 10.18 18.58
N VAL A 200 1.23 10.19 17.84
CA VAL A 200 1.22 9.98 16.37
C VAL A 200 0.76 11.28 15.70
N LEU A 201 1.70 12.02 15.13
CA LEU A 201 1.44 13.21 14.34
C LEU A 201 1.25 12.79 12.88
N ARG A 202 0.01 12.48 12.48
CA ARG A 202 -0.30 12.09 11.09
C ARG A 202 -0.15 13.31 10.19
N MET A 203 0.68 13.20 9.17
CA MET A 203 0.97 14.32 8.27
C MET A 203 -0.28 14.81 7.54
N ALA A 204 -1.22 13.91 7.26
CA ALA A 204 -2.52 14.26 6.65
C ALA A 204 -3.39 15.17 7.53
N ASP A 205 -3.25 15.13 8.85
CA ASP A 205 -3.97 16.02 9.78
C ASP A 205 -3.34 17.43 9.84
N HIS A 206 -2.20 17.61 9.18
CA HIS A 206 -1.43 18.86 9.12
C HIS A 206 -1.23 19.36 7.69
N GLY A 207 -2.17 19.06 6.81
CA GLY A 207 -2.25 19.65 5.47
C GLY A 207 -1.62 18.84 4.34
N LEU A 208 -1.00 17.66 4.60
CA LEU A 208 -0.48 16.80 3.54
C LEU A 208 -1.60 15.86 3.02
N ASP A 209 -2.36 16.31 2.04
CA ASP A 209 -3.48 15.55 1.47
C ASP A 209 -3.03 14.59 0.36
N LEU A 210 -2.06 13.74 0.70
CA LEU A 210 -1.47 12.78 -0.24
C LEU A 210 -2.21 11.43 -0.22
N TYR A 211 -2.27 10.79 -1.39
CA TYR A 211 -2.58 9.37 -1.50
C TYR A 211 -1.40 8.53 -0.99
N GLY A 212 -1.69 7.31 -0.54
CA GLY A 212 -0.67 6.35 -0.12
C GLY A 212 -0.46 5.23 -1.14
N ASN A 213 -0.53 3.97 -0.69
CA ASN A 213 -0.23 2.84 -1.55
C ASN A 213 -1.35 2.52 -2.55
N ALA A 214 -0.92 2.15 -3.74
CA ALA A 214 -1.76 1.69 -4.83
C ALA A 214 -1.30 0.30 -5.32
N ILE A 215 -2.19 -0.43 -5.98
CA ILE A 215 -1.79 -1.55 -6.83
C ILE A 215 -1.26 -0.94 -8.12
N ILE A 216 -0.03 -1.30 -8.46
CA ILE A 216 0.66 -0.91 -9.69
C ILE A 216 0.76 -2.11 -10.62
N VAL A 217 0.85 -1.87 -11.93
CA VAL A 217 0.95 -2.89 -12.96
C VAL A 217 2.10 -2.61 -13.92
N ASN A 218 2.75 -3.65 -14.40
CA ASN A 218 3.71 -3.55 -15.50
C ASN A 218 2.97 -3.20 -16.81
N ALA A 219 3.42 -2.18 -17.53
CA ALA A 219 2.74 -1.68 -18.74
C ALA A 219 2.64 -2.75 -19.86
N LYS A 220 3.67 -3.59 -20.01
CA LYS A 220 3.64 -4.69 -20.98
C LYS A 220 2.61 -5.74 -20.59
N PHE A 221 2.60 -6.16 -19.32
CA PHE A 221 1.60 -7.11 -18.82
C PHE A 221 0.18 -6.56 -18.98
N ALA A 222 -0.04 -5.28 -18.66
CA ALA A 222 -1.34 -4.63 -18.84
C ALA A 222 -1.80 -4.59 -20.30
N ALA A 223 -0.87 -4.36 -21.24
CA ALA A 223 -1.17 -4.36 -22.68
C ALA A 223 -1.44 -5.77 -23.23
N GLU A 224 -0.66 -6.77 -22.81
CA GLU A 224 -0.78 -8.14 -23.30
C GLU A 224 -1.93 -8.93 -22.65
N LYS A 225 -2.24 -8.63 -21.37
CA LYS A 225 -3.22 -9.36 -20.55
C LYS A 225 -4.16 -8.42 -19.77
N PRO A 226 -4.84 -7.48 -20.43
CA PRO A 226 -5.70 -6.50 -19.74
C PRO A 226 -6.82 -7.15 -18.92
N ASP A 227 -7.36 -8.27 -19.37
CA ASP A 227 -8.41 -8.98 -18.65
C ASP A 227 -7.91 -9.67 -17.38
N ALA A 228 -6.65 -10.11 -17.35
CA ALA A 228 -6.04 -10.64 -16.15
C ALA A 228 -5.86 -9.54 -15.09
N VAL A 229 -5.51 -8.31 -15.49
CA VAL A 229 -5.44 -7.16 -14.57
C VAL A 229 -6.82 -6.87 -13.97
N ARG A 230 -7.85 -6.77 -14.80
CA ARG A 230 -9.24 -6.55 -14.33
C ARG A 230 -9.72 -7.68 -13.41
N ALA A 231 -9.44 -8.93 -13.77
CA ALA A 231 -9.75 -10.12 -12.97
C ALA A 231 -9.06 -10.08 -11.60
N PHE A 232 -7.77 -9.70 -11.58
CA PHE A 232 -7.02 -9.54 -10.33
C PHE A 232 -7.67 -8.48 -9.43
N LEU A 233 -8.02 -7.32 -9.98
CA LEU A 233 -8.61 -6.23 -9.20
C LEU A 233 -10.01 -6.60 -8.65
N ARG A 234 -10.83 -7.34 -9.41
CA ARG A 234 -12.12 -7.86 -8.91
C ARG A 234 -11.91 -8.84 -7.74
N ALA A 235 -10.97 -9.77 -7.88
CA ALA A 235 -10.66 -10.74 -6.82
C ALA A 235 -10.08 -10.07 -5.58
N PHE A 236 -9.15 -9.12 -5.75
CA PHE A 236 -8.61 -8.30 -4.68
C PHE A 236 -9.71 -7.52 -3.95
N LEU A 237 -10.61 -6.86 -4.70
CA LEU A 237 -11.73 -6.11 -4.13
C LEU A 237 -12.63 -6.99 -3.27
N LYS A 238 -12.89 -8.24 -3.67
CA LYS A 238 -13.63 -9.22 -2.84
C LYS A 238 -12.86 -9.51 -1.55
N GLY A 239 -11.55 -9.75 -1.63
CA GLY A 239 -10.69 -9.95 -0.45
C GLY A 239 -10.67 -8.74 0.48
N LEU A 240 -10.59 -7.53 -0.07
CA LEU A 240 -10.65 -6.29 0.70
C LEU A 240 -12.00 -6.11 1.41
N LYS A 241 -13.12 -6.34 0.73
CA LYS A 241 -14.46 -6.26 1.33
C LYS A 241 -14.68 -7.30 2.45
N GLU A 242 -14.17 -8.52 2.27
CA GLU A 242 -14.17 -9.54 3.33
C GLU A 242 -13.35 -9.09 4.54
N THR A 243 -12.17 -8.52 4.28
CA THR A 243 -11.30 -7.98 5.33
C THR A 243 -11.97 -6.83 6.10
N LEU A 244 -12.68 -5.96 5.40
CA LEU A 244 -13.45 -4.87 6.03
C LEU A 244 -14.61 -5.41 6.89
N ARG A 245 -15.27 -6.48 6.43
CA ARG A 245 -16.38 -7.10 7.15
C ARG A 245 -15.92 -7.81 8.43
N ASP A 246 -14.83 -8.55 8.37
CA ASP A 246 -14.26 -9.27 9.51
C ASP A 246 -12.72 -9.22 9.53
N PRO A 247 -12.14 -8.13 10.05
CA PRO A 247 -10.68 -8.00 10.15
C PRO A 247 -10.05 -9.08 11.04
N SER A 248 -10.80 -9.58 12.04
CA SER A 248 -10.29 -10.59 12.97
C SER A 248 -10.07 -11.94 12.30
N HIS A 249 -10.96 -12.31 11.38
CA HIS A 249 -10.78 -13.53 10.57
C HIS A 249 -9.76 -13.31 9.44
N ALA A 250 -9.75 -12.11 8.84
CA ALA A 250 -8.84 -11.78 7.76
C ALA A 250 -7.37 -11.86 8.16
N VAL A 251 -7.03 -11.44 9.38
CA VAL A 251 -5.65 -11.48 9.89
C VAL A 251 -5.12 -12.90 10.06
N ASP A 252 -5.98 -13.93 10.16
CA ASP A 252 -5.55 -15.33 10.21
C ASP A 252 -4.79 -15.74 8.94
N SER A 253 -5.09 -15.09 7.80
CA SER A 253 -4.35 -15.31 6.55
C SER A 253 -2.89 -14.86 6.64
N VAL A 254 -2.62 -13.82 7.44
CA VAL A 254 -1.26 -13.32 7.72
C VAL A 254 -0.55 -14.26 8.69
N VAL A 255 -1.19 -14.57 9.82
CA VAL A 255 -0.61 -15.39 10.89
C VAL A 255 -0.20 -16.78 10.38
N ARG A 256 -1.02 -17.41 9.54
CA ARG A 256 -0.69 -18.72 8.93
C ARG A 256 0.58 -18.71 8.08
N ARG A 257 1.05 -17.56 7.64
CA ARG A 257 2.23 -17.42 6.77
C ARG A 257 3.47 -16.88 7.48
N ASN A 258 3.31 -16.53 8.76
CA ASN A 258 4.40 -15.98 9.56
C ASN A 258 4.22 -16.36 11.03
N ASP A 259 4.84 -17.47 11.44
CA ASP A 259 4.74 -18.05 12.79
C ASP A 259 5.29 -17.11 13.90
N LEU A 260 6.05 -16.09 13.55
CA LEU A 260 6.57 -15.10 14.49
C LEU A 260 5.57 -13.97 14.78
N THR A 261 4.43 -13.97 14.11
CA THR A 261 3.43 -12.89 14.17
C THR A 261 2.46 -13.11 15.32
N LYS A 262 2.21 -12.06 16.10
CA LYS A 262 1.17 -12.07 17.13
C LYS A 262 -0.15 -11.60 16.51
N LYS A 263 -1.20 -12.39 16.58
CA LYS A 263 -2.50 -12.10 15.96
C LYS A 263 -3.10 -10.77 16.43
N ASP A 264 -3.04 -10.48 17.72
CA ASP A 264 -3.56 -9.25 18.32
C ASP A 264 -2.82 -8.00 17.82
N VAL A 265 -1.50 -8.09 17.68
CA VAL A 265 -0.63 -7.03 17.13
C VAL A 265 -0.99 -6.73 15.67
N GLU A 266 -1.11 -7.78 14.86
CA GLU A 266 -1.42 -7.61 13.43
C GLU A 266 -2.88 -7.21 13.19
N LEU A 267 -3.80 -7.64 14.05
CA LEU A 267 -5.19 -7.20 14.01
C LEU A 267 -5.32 -5.70 14.34
N GLU A 268 -4.58 -5.22 15.34
CA GLU A 268 -4.57 -3.79 15.67
C GLU A 268 -3.99 -2.98 14.51
N ARG A 269 -2.86 -3.41 13.94
CA ARG A 269 -2.24 -2.80 12.76
C ARG A 269 -3.21 -2.72 11.59
N LEU A 270 -3.87 -3.83 11.27
CA LEU A 270 -4.87 -3.89 10.21
C LEU A 270 -6.04 -2.92 10.47
N ARG A 271 -6.61 -2.93 11.67
CA ARG A 271 -7.74 -2.06 12.01
C ARG A 271 -7.41 -0.57 11.88
N ILE A 272 -6.20 -0.18 12.27
CA ILE A 272 -5.75 1.21 12.10
C ILE A 272 -5.66 1.53 10.61
N ALA A 273 -5.01 0.69 9.81
CA ALA A 273 -4.86 0.91 8.37
C ALA A 273 -6.22 0.98 7.65
N LEU A 274 -7.16 0.08 7.99
CA LEU A 274 -8.52 0.10 7.43
C LEU A 274 -9.25 1.41 7.74
N ARG A 275 -9.20 1.84 9.02
CA ARG A 275 -9.94 3.02 9.49
C ARG A 275 -9.34 4.33 8.99
N GLU A 276 -8.01 4.44 8.98
CA GLU A 276 -7.33 5.72 8.77
C GLU A 276 -6.90 5.95 7.32
N ASN A 277 -6.63 4.87 6.58
CA ASN A 277 -6.02 4.97 5.27
C ASN A 277 -6.92 4.48 4.13
N ILE A 278 -7.79 3.47 4.38
CA ILE A 278 -8.61 2.84 3.34
C ILE A 278 -10.02 3.39 3.32
N VAL A 279 -10.73 3.38 4.48
CA VAL A 279 -12.15 3.76 4.57
C VAL A 279 -12.27 5.25 4.89
N THR A 280 -11.79 6.09 4.00
CA THR A 280 -11.86 7.56 4.09
C THR A 280 -13.23 8.10 3.63
N PRO A 281 -13.54 9.38 3.87
CA PRO A 281 -14.73 10.02 3.28
C PRO A 281 -14.80 9.87 1.77
N GLU A 282 -13.71 10.13 1.03
CA GLU A 282 -13.63 9.97 -0.42
C GLU A 282 -13.92 8.52 -0.85
N ALA A 283 -13.34 7.52 -0.16
CA ALA A 283 -13.61 6.12 -0.48
C ALA A 283 -15.06 5.70 -0.20
N ARG A 284 -15.75 6.36 0.75
CA ARG A 284 -17.18 6.15 1.01
C ARG A 284 -18.05 6.75 -0.07
N GLU A 285 -17.66 7.91 -0.60
CA GLU A 285 -18.39 8.63 -1.65
C GLU A 285 -18.19 7.99 -3.02
N HIS A 286 -16.96 7.71 -3.41
CA HIS A 286 -16.58 7.27 -4.76
C HIS A 286 -16.24 5.78 -4.87
N GLY A 287 -16.31 5.03 -3.77
CA GLY A 287 -15.97 3.61 -3.73
C GLY A 287 -14.47 3.33 -3.57
N LEU A 288 -14.16 2.10 -3.18
CA LEU A 288 -12.79 1.63 -2.99
C LEU A 288 -12.01 1.63 -4.31
N GLY A 289 -10.72 1.95 -4.23
CA GLY A 289 -9.79 1.86 -5.38
C GLY A 289 -9.81 3.04 -6.33
N GLY A 290 -10.82 3.91 -6.23
CA GLY A 290 -10.89 5.13 -7.02
C GLY A 290 -9.95 6.23 -6.50
N PHE A 291 -9.86 7.32 -7.26
CA PHE A 291 -9.11 8.51 -6.91
C PHE A 291 -9.76 9.75 -7.55
N ASP A 292 -9.52 10.90 -6.98
CA ASP A 292 -9.82 12.20 -7.59
C ASP A 292 -8.59 12.68 -8.38
N ALA A 293 -8.77 12.91 -9.69
CA ALA A 293 -7.67 13.30 -10.57
C ALA A 293 -7.09 14.67 -10.20
N ALA A 294 -7.93 15.61 -9.79
CA ALA A 294 -7.48 16.93 -9.38
C ALA A 294 -6.69 16.87 -8.06
N ARG A 295 -7.10 16.00 -7.14
CA ARG A 295 -6.34 15.73 -5.90
C ARG A 295 -4.99 15.10 -6.21
N LEU A 296 -4.91 14.16 -7.14
CA LEU A 296 -3.63 13.56 -7.53
C LEU A 296 -2.71 14.58 -8.21
N GLU A 297 -3.24 15.49 -9.06
CA GLU A 297 -2.44 16.58 -9.62
C GLU A 297 -1.92 17.51 -8.52
N ARG A 298 -2.77 17.91 -7.55
CA ARG A 298 -2.30 18.70 -6.39
C ARG A 298 -1.24 17.96 -5.58
N SER A 299 -1.38 16.64 -5.40
CA SER A 299 -0.37 15.82 -4.71
C SER A 299 0.97 15.84 -5.45
N ILE A 300 0.96 15.81 -6.79
CA ILE A 300 2.17 15.93 -7.61
C ILE A 300 2.80 17.32 -7.44
N ASP A 301 1.98 18.39 -7.45
CA ASP A 301 2.44 19.76 -7.21
C ASP A 301 3.09 19.89 -5.84
N GLU A 302 2.44 19.36 -4.81
CA GLU A 302 2.91 19.37 -3.42
C GLU A 302 4.24 18.62 -3.25
N LEU A 303 4.40 17.47 -3.88
CA LEU A 303 5.68 16.75 -3.90
C LEU A 303 6.80 17.59 -4.48
N GLY A 304 6.51 18.49 -5.41
CA GLY A 304 7.47 19.45 -5.99
C GLY A 304 8.09 20.41 -4.97
N LEU A 305 7.51 20.57 -3.78
CA LEU A 305 8.08 21.37 -2.69
C LEU A 305 9.28 20.70 -2.01
N SER A 306 9.38 19.38 -2.10
CA SER A 306 10.49 18.61 -1.50
C SER A 306 11.33 17.85 -2.51
N TYR A 307 10.87 17.76 -3.75
CA TYR A 307 11.49 17.00 -4.82
C TYR A 307 11.53 17.83 -6.11
N GLU A 308 12.72 18.08 -6.65
CA GLU A 308 12.92 18.79 -7.90
C GLU A 308 12.64 17.85 -9.08
N PHE A 309 11.47 18.01 -9.70
CA PHE A 309 11.09 17.24 -10.89
C PHE A 309 11.89 17.66 -12.13
N LYS A 310 12.30 16.66 -12.91
CA LYS A 310 12.92 16.86 -14.24
C LYS A 310 11.86 16.93 -15.33
N ALA A 311 10.87 16.05 -15.26
CA ALA A 311 9.82 15.89 -16.28
C ALA A 311 8.39 15.92 -15.68
N LYS A 312 8.24 16.19 -14.39
CA LYS A 312 6.98 16.30 -13.63
C LYS A 312 5.80 15.54 -14.26
N PRO A 313 5.57 14.29 -13.91
CA PRO A 313 4.53 13.48 -14.53
C PRO A 313 3.13 14.04 -14.22
N LYS A 314 2.17 13.83 -15.12
CA LYS A 314 0.75 14.15 -14.91
C LYS A 314 0.02 12.98 -14.25
N ALA A 315 -1.10 13.23 -13.59
CA ALA A 315 -1.91 12.19 -12.94
C ALA A 315 -2.29 11.05 -13.91
N ALA A 316 -2.66 11.35 -15.16
CA ALA A 316 -2.98 10.35 -16.18
C ALA A 316 -1.79 9.48 -16.62
N GLU A 317 -0.56 9.94 -16.40
CA GLU A 317 0.63 9.14 -16.65
C GLU A 317 0.93 8.21 -15.47
N VAL A 318 0.49 8.56 -14.26
CA VAL A 318 0.73 7.82 -13.01
C VAL A 318 -0.35 6.78 -12.75
N PHE A 319 -1.63 7.12 -13.00
CA PHE A 319 -2.79 6.27 -12.70
C PHE A 319 -3.63 6.00 -13.96
N ASP A 320 -4.01 4.74 -14.16
CA ASP A 320 -4.90 4.30 -15.24
C ASP A 320 -6.21 3.75 -14.64
N PRO A 321 -7.32 4.50 -14.68
CA PRO A 321 -8.60 4.09 -14.13
C PRO A 321 -9.34 3.04 -14.98
N SER A 322 -8.90 2.75 -16.21
CA SER A 322 -9.60 1.86 -17.15
C SER A 322 -9.67 0.40 -16.69
N PHE A 323 -8.87 0.03 -15.71
CA PHE A 323 -8.85 -1.31 -15.11
C PHE A 323 -9.75 -1.45 -13.87
N LEU A 324 -10.25 -0.34 -13.34
CA LEU A 324 -11.07 -0.39 -12.11
C LEU A 324 -12.35 -1.22 -12.33
N PRO A 325 -12.76 -2.04 -11.35
CA PRO A 325 -14.10 -2.60 -11.32
C PRO A 325 -15.18 -1.51 -11.38
N GLU A 326 -16.38 -1.88 -11.79
CA GLU A 326 -17.53 -0.97 -11.83
C GLU A 326 -17.69 -0.24 -10.48
N GLU A 327 -18.08 1.04 -10.52
CA GLU A 327 -18.24 1.85 -9.30
C GLU A 327 -19.21 1.20 -8.29
N ALA A 328 -20.32 0.63 -8.79
CA ALA A 328 -21.30 -0.08 -7.96
C ALA A 328 -20.68 -1.26 -7.21
N GLU A 329 -19.70 -1.95 -7.80
CA GLU A 329 -18.97 -3.03 -7.15
C GLU A 329 -17.97 -2.50 -6.12
N ARG A 330 -17.44 -1.29 -6.30
CA ARG A 330 -16.45 -0.66 -5.41
C ARG A 330 -17.07 0.04 -4.20
N ARG A 331 -18.36 0.33 -4.22
CA ARG A 331 -19.05 1.01 -3.11
C ARG A 331 -19.00 0.20 -1.82
N LEU A 332 -18.78 0.89 -0.72
CA LEU A 332 -18.91 0.37 0.65
C LEU A 332 -20.41 0.27 0.97
N ARG A 333 -20.86 -0.91 1.31
CA ARG A 333 -22.25 -1.19 1.76
C ARG A 333 -22.29 -1.30 3.27
#